data_1cb18dca5067f269e49a1cdf4691e9aa
#
_entry.id   1cb18dca5067f269e49a1cdf4691e9aa
#
_cell.length_a   1.000
_cell.length_b   1.000
_cell.length_c   1.000
_cell.angle_alpha   90.00
_cell.angle_beta   90.00
_cell.angle_gamma   90.00
#
_symmetry.space_group_name_H-M   'P 1'
#
loop_
_entity.id
_entity.type
_entity.pdbx_description
1 polymer ?
#
loop_
_entity_poly.entity_id
_entity_poly.type
_entity_poly.pdbx_seq_one_letter_code
_entity_poly.pdbx_strand_id
1 'polypeptide(L)'
;MLFDFIYYNPTRIHFGKDSLSELKGELTSYGETVLLIYGKNSIKKIGLYDEIVKILNEGGKKVIELSGVMSNPTYSKVLEGGKLVRENNVDLILAVGGGSVIDCAKAISVSAYCEGDAFTRYWINFEPVNNKIVPVGSVLTMVGTGSEMNGGSVITNEELKLKNGRVYPSEVYPKFSILNPEYTFSVPQYQMVSGIFDIMSHLMEQYFSGNDNNTTDYVIEGLLRSVIDNARVAIKNPNDYEARSNIMWSATLALNTMAGLAKEQDWEVHMIEHQLGAYTDCAHGMGLAAISIPYYNYIYTYGLDKFVRFAKEVWHVSPEGKTKDEIAKEGLVALESFIKECGMVTSLRDLGATKEMLPLIANSTVLGGGYKKLTAEDILTILEACY
;
A
#
# COMPACT_ATOMS: atom_id res chain seq x y z
N MET A 1 -4.96 26.29 1.12
CA MET A 1 -4.16 26.77 -0.04
C MET A 1 -3.27 25.64 -0.49
N LEU A 2 -3.08 25.43 -1.80
CA LEU A 2 -2.09 24.44 -2.27
C LEU A 2 -0.68 24.92 -1.90
N PHE A 3 0.17 24.01 -1.39
CA PHE A 3 1.58 24.28 -1.20
C PHE A 3 2.32 24.24 -2.55
N ASP A 4 3.51 24.81 -2.60
CA ASP A 4 4.38 24.66 -3.77
C ASP A 4 4.80 23.20 -3.95
N PHE A 5 4.83 22.70 -5.17
CA PHE A 5 5.18 21.31 -5.45
C PHE A 5 5.88 21.12 -6.80
N ILE A 6 6.58 20.00 -6.89
CA ILE A 6 7.03 19.41 -8.15
C ILE A 6 6.32 18.07 -8.28
N TYR A 7 5.63 17.82 -9.39
CA TYR A 7 5.08 16.51 -9.72
C TYR A 7 5.91 15.84 -10.79
N TYR A 8 6.46 14.70 -10.45
CA TYR A 8 7.21 13.85 -11.37
C TYR A 8 7.04 12.39 -10.96
N ASN A 9 6.57 11.54 -11.89
CA ASN A 9 6.49 10.10 -11.69
C ASN A 9 7.14 9.40 -12.89
N PRO A 10 8.27 8.69 -12.69
CA PRO A 10 9.05 8.10 -13.77
C PRO A 10 8.52 6.75 -14.26
N THR A 11 7.52 6.16 -13.57
CA THR A 11 7.05 4.81 -13.88
C THR A 11 6.20 4.79 -15.15
N ARG A 12 6.58 3.96 -16.11
CA ARG A 12 5.73 3.63 -17.26
C ARG A 12 4.73 2.57 -16.88
N ILE A 13 3.43 2.83 -17.06
CA ILE A 13 2.35 1.90 -16.80
C ILE A 13 1.87 1.26 -18.12
N HIS A 14 1.89 -0.06 -18.18
CA HIS A 14 1.22 -0.85 -19.22
C HIS A 14 -0.03 -1.47 -18.62
N PHE A 15 -1.20 -1.00 -19.01
CA PHE A 15 -2.48 -1.40 -18.42
C PHE A 15 -3.36 -2.14 -19.42
N GLY A 16 -3.98 -3.23 -19.01
CA GLY A 16 -4.96 -3.97 -19.78
C GLY A 16 -4.62 -5.44 -19.98
N LYS A 17 -5.50 -6.19 -20.66
CA LYS A 17 -5.39 -7.65 -20.83
C LYS A 17 -4.09 -8.08 -21.53
N ASP A 18 -3.68 -7.34 -22.53
CA ASP A 18 -2.53 -7.67 -23.36
C ASP A 18 -1.23 -7.01 -22.88
N SER A 19 -1.27 -6.35 -21.71
CA SER A 19 -0.13 -5.55 -21.20
C SER A 19 1.15 -6.37 -20.98
N LEU A 20 1.06 -7.68 -20.74
CA LEU A 20 2.25 -8.52 -20.55
C LEU A 20 3.12 -8.60 -21.81
N SER A 21 2.54 -8.42 -23.00
CA SER A 21 3.30 -8.41 -24.26
C SER A 21 4.37 -7.30 -24.31
N GLU A 22 4.16 -6.21 -23.57
CA GLU A 22 5.08 -5.08 -23.49
C GLU A 22 6.37 -5.41 -22.69
N LEU A 23 6.34 -6.46 -21.86
CA LEU A 23 7.51 -6.89 -21.07
C LEU A 23 8.73 -7.12 -21.95
N LYS A 24 8.55 -7.74 -23.12
CA LYS A 24 9.66 -8.02 -24.05
C LYS A 24 10.36 -6.74 -24.51
N GLY A 25 9.58 -5.68 -24.79
CA GLY A 25 10.10 -4.38 -25.17
C GLY A 25 10.85 -3.69 -24.03
N GLU A 26 10.29 -3.71 -22.83
CA GLU A 26 10.92 -3.14 -21.64
C GLU A 26 12.27 -3.79 -21.31
N LEU A 27 12.36 -5.12 -21.45
CA LEU A 27 13.59 -5.86 -21.15
C LEU A 27 14.79 -5.45 -22.01
N THR A 28 14.58 -4.87 -23.19
CA THR A 28 15.67 -4.44 -24.09
C THR A 28 16.53 -3.33 -23.50
N SER A 29 16.00 -2.57 -22.53
CA SER A 29 16.70 -1.45 -21.89
C SER A 29 17.64 -1.90 -20.75
N TYR A 30 17.68 -3.19 -20.42
CA TYR A 30 18.45 -3.72 -19.28
C TYR A 30 19.40 -4.83 -19.73
N GLY A 31 20.49 -5.03 -18.97
CA GLY A 31 21.48 -6.08 -19.21
C GLY A 31 20.89 -7.50 -19.14
N GLU A 32 21.77 -8.48 -19.18
CA GLU A 32 21.36 -9.88 -19.37
C GLU A 32 20.78 -10.54 -18.11
N THR A 33 21.20 -10.12 -16.91
CA THR A 33 20.85 -10.83 -15.68
C THR A 33 19.65 -10.21 -14.99
N VAL A 34 18.57 -10.98 -14.83
CA VAL A 34 17.32 -10.58 -14.17
C VAL A 34 17.11 -11.38 -12.90
N LEU A 35 16.90 -10.70 -11.76
CA LEU A 35 16.39 -11.32 -10.54
C LEU A 35 14.85 -11.33 -10.60
N LEU A 36 14.27 -12.51 -10.82
CA LEU A 36 12.83 -12.72 -10.78
C LEU A 36 12.39 -12.96 -9.34
N ILE A 37 11.68 -11.98 -8.74
CA ILE A 37 11.22 -12.07 -7.36
C ILE A 37 9.69 -12.24 -7.31
N TYR A 38 9.22 -13.18 -6.49
CA TYR A 38 7.79 -13.47 -6.35
C TYR A 38 7.45 -14.09 -4.98
N GLY A 39 6.14 -14.15 -4.67
CA GLY A 39 5.64 -14.79 -3.47
C GLY A 39 5.81 -16.32 -3.49
N LYS A 40 4.77 -17.04 -3.09
CA LYS A 40 4.80 -18.51 -3.09
C LYS A 40 4.40 -19.08 -4.46
N ASN A 41 3.23 -19.71 -4.54
CA ASN A 41 2.80 -20.46 -5.73
C ASN A 41 1.67 -19.79 -6.54
N SER A 42 1.19 -18.61 -6.16
CA SER A 42 0.02 -17.98 -6.79
C SER A 42 0.25 -17.75 -8.30
N ILE A 43 1.37 -17.15 -8.66
CA ILE A 43 1.69 -16.85 -10.07
C ILE A 43 1.92 -18.13 -10.91
N LYS A 44 2.37 -19.23 -10.28
CA LYS A 44 2.52 -20.53 -10.96
C LYS A 44 1.16 -21.17 -11.23
N LYS A 45 0.22 -21.06 -10.27
CA LYS A 45 -1.13 -21.62 -10.42
C LYS A 45 -1.94 -20.99 -11.55
N ILE A 46 -1.73 -19.71 -11.83
CA ILE A 46 -2.41 -18.99 -12.91
C ILE A 46 -1.63 -19.01 -14.25
N GLY A 47 -0.51 -19.71 -14.32
CA GLY A 47 0.34 -19.81 -15.53
C GLY A 47 1.23 -18.61 -15.82
N LEU A 48 1.08 -17.51 -15.07
CA LEU A 48 1.84 -16.26 -15.29
C LEU A 48 3.35 -16.45 -15.15
N TYR A 49 3.79 -17.32 -14.25
CA TYR A 49 5.21 -17.64 -14.07
C TYR A 49 5.82 -18.20 -15.37
N ASP A 50 5.16 -19.18 -15.99
CA ASP A 50 5.66 -19.83 -17.20
C ASP A 50 5.70 -18.86 -18.38
N GLU A 51 4.70 -17.98 -18.50
CA GLU A 51 4.68 -16.94 -19.53
C GLU A 51 5.83 -15.94 -19.37
N ILE A 52 6.08 -15.47 -18.13
CA ILE A 52 7.16 -14.53 -17.85
C ILE A 52 8.53 -15.17 -18.11
N VAL A 53 8.75 -16.40 -17.61
CA VAL A 53 10.01 -17.12 -17.84
C VAL A 53 10.25 -17.35 -19.34
N LYS A 54 9.20 -17.67 -20.10
CA LYS A 54 9.28 -17.79 -21.57
C LYS A 54 9.73 -16.46 -22.20
N ILE A 55 9.10 -15.34 -21.83
CA ILE A 55 9.46 -14.00 -22.36
C ILE A 55 10.92 -13.65 -22.01
N LEU A 56 11.36 -13.92 -20.78
CA LEU A 56 12.72 -13.68 -20.33
C LEU A 56 13.73 -14.51 -21.15
N ASN A 57 13.46 -15.79 -21.35
CA ASN A 57 14.32 -16.70 -22.13
C ASN A 57 14.38 -16.28 -23.62
N GLU A 58 13.24 -15.95 -24.22
CA GLU A 58 13.18 -15.43 -25.61
C GLU A 58 13.90 -14.08 -25.74
N GLY A 59 13.96 -13.29 -24.68
CA GLY A 59 14.73 -12.05 -24.59
C GLY A 59 16.22 -12.26 -24.30
N GLY A 60 16.70 -13.50 -24.22
CA GLY A 60 18.11 -13.83 -23.93
C GLY A 60 18.53 -13.49 -22.49
N LYS A 61 17.60 -13.44 -21.55
CA LYS A 61 17.90 -13.09 -20.16
C LYS A 61 18.31 -14.31 -19.34
N LYS A 62 19.36 -14.14 -18.52
CA LYS A 62 19.73 -15.07 -17.45
C LYS A 62 18.84 -14.80 -16.24
N VAL A 63 18.00 -15.78 -15.87
CA VAL A 63 17.06 -15.66 -14.77
C VAL A 63 17.68 -16.20 -13.49
N ILE A 64 17.71 -15.37 -12.45
CA ILE A 64 17.99 -15.74 -11.07
C ILE A 64 16.68 -15.63 -10.32
N GLU A 65 16.32 -16.62 -9.50
CA GLU A 65 15.03 -16.62 -8.81
C GLU A 65 15.15 -16.35 -7.31
N LEU A 66 14.22 -15.54 -6.79
CA LEU A 66 13.97 -15.36 -5.37
C LEU A 66 12.49 -15.53 -5.10
N SER A 67 12.09 -16.65 -4.53
CA SER A 67 10.71 -16.96 -4.20
C SER A 67 10.44 -16.82 -2.69
N GLY A 68 9.16 -16.91 -2.31
CA GLY A 68 8.75 -17.00 -0.91
C GLY A 68 8.63 -15.66 -0.19
N VAL A 69 8.49 -14.55 -0.92
CA VAL A 69 8.15 -13.26 -0.29
C VAL A 69 6.78 -13.36 0.35
N MET A 70 6.69 -12.99 1.63
CA MET A 70 5.48 -13.02 2.43
C MET A 70 4.69 -11.71 2.37
N SER A 71 3.48 -11.70 2.90
CA SER A 71 2.60 -10.51 2.91
C SER A 71 3.20 -9.33 3.68
N ASN A 72 3.95 -9.60 4.74
CA ASN A 72 4.80 -8.63 5.42
C ASN A 72 6.25 -9.00 5.09
N PRO A 73 6.87 -8.37 4.06
CA PRO A 73 8.19 -8.79 3.60
C PRO A 73 9.25 -8.54 4.66
N THR A 74 10.09 -9.56 4.91
CA THR A 74 11.05 -9.55 6.00
C THR A 74 12.41 -9.00 5.58
N TYR A 75 13.13 -8.42 6.53
CA TYR A 75 14.49 -7.94 6.26
C TYR A 75 15.46 -9.10 5.94
N SER A 76 15.25 -10.27 6.54
CA SER A 76 16.00 -11.49 6.17
C SER A 76 15.86 -11.83 4.68
N LYS A 77 14.66 -11.67 4.10
CA LYS A 77 14.42 -11.87 2.65
C LYS A 77 15.11 -10.80 1.80
N VAL A 78 15.17 -9.56 2.28
CA VAL A 78 15.92 -8.48 1.62
C VAL A 78 17.41 -8.78 1.57
N LEU A 79 17.99 -9.28 2.67
CA LEU A 79 19.40 -9.67 2.73
C LEU A 79 19.73 -10.84 1.78
N GLU A 80 18.84 -11.85 1.70
CA GLU A 80 18.94 -12.96 0.74
C GLU A 80 18.97 -12.43 -0.70
N GLY A 81 18.02 -11.58 -1.05
CA GLY A 81 17.96 -10.97 -2.39
C GLY A 81 19.17 -10.09 -2.70
N GLY A 82 19.63 -9.29 -1.74
CA GLY A 82 20.82 -8.45 -1.89
C GLY A 82 22.09 -9.27 -2.15
N LYS A 83 22.22 -10.44 -1.52
CA LYS A 83 23.30 -11.40 -1.81
C LYS A 83 23.23 -11.90 -3.25
N LEU A 84 22.04 -12.36 -3.70
CA LEU A 84 21.84 -12.83 -5.08
C LEU A 84 22.19 -11.75 -6.11
N VAL A 85 21.80 -10.50 -5.85
CA VAL A 85 22.12 -9.34 -6.71
C VAL A 85 23.64 -9.19 -6.87
N ARG A 86 24.39 -9.21 -5.78
CA ARG A 86 25.87 -9.04 -5.83
C ARG A 86 26.57 -10.22 -6.51
N GLU A 87 26.22 -11.45 -6.15
CA GLU A 87 26.87 -12.66 -6.65
C GLU A 87 26.64 -12.88 -8.15
N ASN A 88 25.53 -12.39 -8.68
CA ASN A 88 25.15 -12.59 -10.09
C ASN A 88 25.24 -11.32 -10.94
N ASN A 89 25.67 -10.18 -10.39
CA ASN A 89 25.69 -8.89 -11.07
C ASN A 89 24.36 -8.56 -11.76
N VAL A 90 23.25 -8.61 -10.98
CA VAL A 90 21.90 -8.41 -11.50
C VAL A 90 21.73 -7.01 -12.09
N ASP A 91 21.15 -6.94 -13.29
CA ASP A 91 20.89 -5.71 -14.05
C ASP A 91 19.48 -5.16 -13.83
N LEU A 92 18.51 -6.03 -13.53
CA LEU A 92 17.09 -5.71 -13.30
C LEU A 92 16.51 -6.63 -12.24
N ILE A 93 15.74 -6.09 -11.31
CA ILE A 93 14.87 -6.85 -10.41
C ILE A 93 13.45 -6.80 -10.98
N LEU A 94 12.88 -7.95 -11.38
CA LEU A 94 11.52 -8.06 -11.86
C LEU A 94 10.63 -8.64 -10.77
N ALA A 95 9.78 -7.79 -10.19
CA ALA A 95 8.85 -8.15 -9.13
C ALA A 95 7.52 -8.64 -9.70
N VAL A 96 7.14 -9.89 -9.43
CA VAL A 96 5.87 -10.47 -9.90
C VAL A 96 5.02 -10.85 -8.71
N GLY A 97 4.05 -9.99 -8.38
CA GLY A 97 3.23 -10.18 -7.18
C GLY A 97 2.42 -8.97 -6.80
N GLY A 98 1.97 -8.92 -5.56
CA GLY A 98 1.34 -7.75 -4.95
C GLY A 98 2.38 -6.77 -4.39
N GLY A 99 1.89 -5.73 -3.70
CA GLY A 99 2.73 -4.67 -3.11
C GLY A 99 3.89 -5.18 -2.28
N SER A 100 3.70 -6.21 -1.47
CA SER A 100 4.76 -6.81 -0.64
C SER A 100 5.95 -7.32 -1.45
N VAL A 101 5.69 -7.91 -2.63
CA VAL A 101 6.77 -8.38 -3.52
C VAL A 101 7.49 -7.19 -4.13
N ILE A 102 6.77 -6.14 -4.51
CA ILE A 102 7.34 -4.92 -5.09
C ILE A 102 8.14 -4.14 -4.03
N ASP A 103 7.63 -4.04 -2.80
CA ASP A 103 8.33 -3.43 -1.67
C ASP A 103 9.64 -4.16 -1.35
N CYS A 104 9.60 -5.50 -1.32
CA CYS A 104 10.79 -6.32 -1.14
C CYS A 104 11.80 -6.09 -2.27
N ALA A 105 11.35 -5.98 -3.52
CA ALA A 105 12.21 -5.70 -4.67
C ALA A 105 12.89 -4.32 -4.56
N LYS A 106 12.14 -3.28 -4.18
CA LYS A 106 12.68 -1.94 -3.92
C LYS A 106 13.67 -1.94 -2.76
N ALA A 107 13.36 -2.67 -1.69
CA ALA A 107 14.26 -2.84 -0.56
C ALA A 107 15.57 -3.51 -0.97
N ILE A 108 15.52 -4.59 -1.74
CA ILE A 108 16.71 -5.26 -2.30
C ILE A 108 17.49 -4.30 -3.18
N SER A 109 16.81 -3.53 -4.03
CA SER A 109 17.40 -2.57 -4.96
C SER A 109 18.32 -1.56 -4.25
N VAL A 110 17.87 -1.01 -3.12
CA VAL A 110 18.63 0.00 -2.34
C VAL A 110 19.64 -0.64 -1.39
N SER A 111 19.38 -1.87 -0.92
CA SER A 111 20.20 -2.52 0.13
C SER A 111 21.35 -3.34 -0.44
N ALA A 112 21.25 -3.79 -1.71
CA ALA A 112 22.20 -4.73 -2.28
C ALA A 112 23.66 -4.29 -2.20
N TYR A 113 23.93 -3.01 -2.36
CA TYR A 113 25.27 -2.41 -2.31
C TYR A 113 25.47 -1.45 -1.11
N CYS A 114 24.56 -1.52 -0.12
CA CYS A 114 24.69 -0.73 1.10
C CYS A 114 25.87 -1.24 1.95
N GLU A 115 26.70 -0.33 2.44
CA GLU A 115 27.72 -0.63 3.42
C GLU A 115 27.10 -0.57 4.82
N GLY A 116 27.30 -1.62 5.63
CA GLY A 116 26.71 -1.77 6.96
C GLY A 116 25.27 -2.28 6.92
N ASP A 117 24.52 -2.02 8.00
CA ASP A 117 23.14 -2.48 8.13
C ASP A 117 22.17 -1.54 7.43
N ALA A 118 21.59 -2.01 6.31
CA ALA A 118 20.68 -1.22 5.50
C ALA A 118 19.35 -0.90 6.22
N PHE A 119 18.86 -1.78 7.11
CA PHE A 119 17.62 -1.52 7.83
C PHE A 119 17.77 -0.31 8.77
N THR A 120 18.81 -0.31 9.57
CA THR A 120 19.13 0.82 10.47
C THR A 120 19.32 2.11 9.67
N ARG A 121 20.11 2.06 8.59
CA ARG A 121 20.40 3.26 7.80
C ARG A 121 19.16 3.82 7.10
N TYR A 122 18.39 2.95 6.46
CA TYR A 122 17.32 3.43 5.56
C TYR A 122 15.94 3.45 6.20
N TRP A 123 15.58 2.50 7.06
CA TRP A 123 14.24 2.43 7.65
C TRP A 123 14.15 2.97 9.09
N ILE A 124 15.29 3.14 9.78
CA ILE A 124 15.33 3.76 11.12
C ILE A 124 15.83 5.20 11.03
N ASN A 125 17.02 5.40 10.45
CA ASN A 125 17.68 6.71 10.42
C ASN A 125 17.28 7.57 9.22
N PHE A 126 16.57 7.01 8.24
CA PHE A 126 16.15 7.68 7.00
C PHE A 126 17.32 8.33 6.23
N GLU A 127 18.51 7.71 6.25
CA GLU A 127 19.69 8.20 5.55
C GLU A 127 19.48 8.23 4.02
N PRO A 128 20.03 9.18 3.29
CA PRO A 128 20.03 9.17 1.83
C PRO A 128 20.69 7.90 1.28
N VAL A 129 20.14 7.36 0.17
CA VAL A 129 20.75 6.22 -0.54
C VAL A 129 21.86 6.75 -1.43
N ASN A 130 23.11 6.45 -1.07
CA ASN A 130 24.32 6.92 -1.77
C ASN A 130 25.08 5.80 -2.50
N ASN A 131 24.52 4.59 -2.54
CA ASN A 131 25.10 3.44 -3.23
C ASN A 131 24.38 3.17 -4.56
N LYS A 132 24.91 2.24 -5.32
CA LYS A 132 24.27 1.75 -6.56
C LYS A 132 22.86 1.23 -6.26
N ILE A 133 21.88 1.71 -7.02
CA ILE A 133 20.49 1.27 -7.03
C ILE A 133 20.29 0.34 -8.24
N VAL A 134 19.71 -0.84 -8.03
CA VAL A 134 19.38 -1.75 -9.13
C VAL A 134 17.98 -1.42 -9.64
N PRO A 135 17.76 -1.22 -10.95
CA PRO A 135 16.44 -0.94 -11.49
C PRO A 135 15.40 -2.02 -11.11
N VAL A 136 14.16 -1.57 -10.86
CA VAL A 136 13.02 -2.46 -10.58
C VAL A 136 11.99 -2.31 -11.68
N GLY A 137 11.45 -3.43 -12.19
CA GLY A 137 10.22 -3.52 -12.96
C GLY A 137 9.19 -4.36 -12.20
N SER A 138 7.90 -4.20 -12.48
CA SER A 138 6.88 -4.99 -11.81
C SER A 138 5.79 -5.54 -12.72
N VAL A 139 5.21 -6.68 -12.29
CA VAL A 139 3.98 -7.26 -12.83
C VAL A 139 3.03 -7.45 -11.66
N LEU A 140 1.97 -6.65 -11.60
CA LEU A 140 1.07 -6.57 -10.45
C LEU A 140 0.03 -7.69 -10.50
N THR A 141 -0.14 -8.42 -9.37
CA THR A 141 -1.14 -9.51 -9.26
C THR A 141 -2.12 -9.32 -8.10
N MET A 142 -1.93 -8.32 -7.25
CA MET A 142 -2.83 -7.95 -6.16
C MET A 142 -2.73 -6.46 -5.92
N VAL A 143 -3.87 -5.80 -5.78
CA VAL A 143 -3.98 -4.35 -5.61
C VAL A 143 -4.13 -3.94 -4.14
N GLY A 144 -3.73 -2.73 -3.82
CA GLY A 144 -3.83 -2.09 -2.50
C GLY A 144 -2.82 -0.95 -2.39
N THR A 145 -1.55 -1.30 -2.32
CA THR A 145 -0.43 -0.43 -1.92
C THR A 145 -0.02 0.66 -2.91
N GLY A 146 -0.42 0.57 -4.19
CA GLY A 146 0.11 1.45 -5.24
C GLY A 146 1.64 1.37 -5.45
N SER A 147 2.29 0.33 -4.87
CA SER A 147 3.75 0.17 -4.85
C SER A 147 4.37 0.10 -6.25
N GLU A 148 3.57 -0.28 -7.24
CA GLU A 148 3.93 -0.34 -8.65
C GLU A 148 4.21 1.03 -9.29
N MET A 149 3.79 2.13 -8.64
CA MET A 149 3.96 3.49 -9.18
C MET A 149 4.43 4.49 -8.10
N ASN A 150 5.09 4.02 -7.05
CA ASN A 150 5.64 4.88 -6.01
C ASN A 150 7.01 4.41 -5.50
N GLY A 151 7.64 5.22 -4.66
CA GLY A 151 8.92 4.91 -4.01
C GLY A 151 8.77 4.28 -2.63
N GLY A 152 7.55 3.93 -2.20
CA GLY A 152 7.31 3.32 -0.89
C GLY A 152 7.87 1.91 -0.78
N SER A 153 8.44 1.57 0.38
CA SER A 153 8.84 0.20 0.71
C SER A 153 8.71 -0.01 2.21
N VAL A 154 7.83 -0.94 2.58
CA VAL A 154 7.56 -1.30 3.97
C VAL A 154 8.19 -2.66 4.25
N ILE A 155 9.09 -2.72 5.24
CA ILE A 155 9.83 -3.94 5.58
C ILE A 155 9.71 -4.21 7.07
N THR A 156 9.53 -5.49 7.41
CA THR A 156 9.49 -5.98 8.79
C THR A 156 10.87 -6.50 9.19
N ASN A 157 11.44 -5.93 10.23
CA ASN A 157 12.60 -6.53 10.90
C ASN A 157 12.08 -7.46 12.00
N GLU A 158 12.24 -8.76 11.79
CA GLU A 158 11.70 -9.82 12.66
C GLU A 158 12.41 -9.86 14.02
N GLU A 159 13.71 -9.52 14.06
CA GLU A 159 14.51 -9.51 15.29
C GLU A 159 14.14 -8.32 16.18
N LEU A 160 13.94 -7.16 15.59
CA LEU A 160 13.57 -5.92 16.30
C LEU A 160 12.06 -5.82 16.55
N LYS A 161 11.25 -6.67 15.90
CA LYS A 161 9.78 -6.56 15.87
C LYS A 161 9.30 -5.16 15.47
N LEU A 162 9.90 -4.64 14.43
CA LEU A 162 9.57 -3.34 13.84
C LEU A 162 9.16 -3.51 12.38
N LYS A 163 8.04 -2.92 12.01
CA LYS A 163 7.57 -2.79 10.62
C LYS A 163 7.59 -1.31 10.26
N ASN A 164 8.56 -0.93 9.45
CA ASN A 164 8.76 0.46 9.07
C ASN A 164 8.63 0.65 7.56
N GLY A 165 7.94 1.74 7.19
CA GLY A 165 7.84 2.23 5.82
C GLY A 165 8.83 3.36 5.55
N ARG A 166 9.29 3.41 4.31
CA ARG A 166 10.07 4.55 3.81
C ARG A 166 9.63 4.86 2.39
N VAL A 167 9.52 6.15 2.07
CA VAL A 167 9.36 6.63 0.70
C VAL A 167 10.72 7.07 0.19
N TYR A 168 11.17 6.46 -0.89
CA TYR A 168 12.42 6.75 -1.57
C TYR A 168 12.22 7.74 -2.72
N PRO A 169 13.28 8.42 -3.19
CA PRO A 169 13.20 9.28 -4.35
C PRO A 169 12.94 8.50 -5.64
N SER A 170 12.68 9.22 -6.71
CA SER A 170 12.20 8.69 -8.01
C SER A 170 13.10 7.63 -8.66
N GLU A 171 14.38 7.58 -8.29
CA GLU A 171 15.34 6.59 -8.76
C GLU A 171 14.96 5.16 -8.34
N VAL A 172 14.25 5.00 -7.22
CA VAL A 172 13.83 3.71 -6.66
C VAL A 172 12.46 3.27 -7.19
N TYR A 173 11.66 4.17 -7.76
CA TYR A 173 10.37 3.81 -8.37
C TYR A 173 10.56 2.72 -9.42
N PRO A 174 9.61 1.78 -9.55
CA PRO A 174 9.62 0.85 -10.69
C PRO A 174 9.75 1.62 -12.01
N LYS A 175 10.62 1.16 -12.90
CA LYS A 175 10.85 1.82 -14.19
C LYS A 175 9.67 1.59 -15.13
N PHE A 176 9.06 0.43 -15.00
CA PHE A 176 7.81 0.05 -15.67
C PHE A 176 6.99 -0.86 -14.76
N SER A 177 5.68 -0.87 -14.98
CA SER A 177 4.77 -1.76 -14.29
C SER A 177 3.68 -2.26 -15.23
N ILE A 178 3.44 -3.57 -15.19
CA ILE A 178 2.45 -4.27 -16.02
C ILE A 178 1.25 -4.58 -15.13
N LEU A 179 0.11 -4.06 -15.52
CA LEU A 179 -1.15 -4.10 -14.79
C LEU A 179 -2.24 -4.76 -15.65
N ASN A 180 -2.42 -6.08 -15.49
CA ASN A 180 -3.54 -6.79 -16.07
C ASN A 180 -4.55 -7.12 -14.97
N PRO A 181 -5.77 -6.55 -14.98
CA PRO A 181 -6.80 -6.82 -13.97
C PRO A 181 -7.13 -8.31 -13.80
N GLU A 182 -7.01 -9.12 -14.85
CA GLU A 182 -7.31 -10.56 -14.80
C GLU A 182 -6.37 -11.33 -13.87
N TYR A 183 -5.13 -10.87 -13.65
CA TYR A 183 -4.21 -11.49 -12.69
C TYR A 183 -4.71 -11.40 -11.24
N THR A 184 -5.65 -10.50 -10.97
CA THR A 184 -6.25 -10.34 -9.65
C THR A 184 -7.46 -11.25 -9.41
N PHE A 185 -8.00 -11.94 -10.42
CA PHE A 185 -9.20 -12.77 -10.30
C PHE A 185 -9.02 -13.96 -9.34
N SER A 186 -7.80 -14.47 -9.24
CA SER A 186 -7.47 -15.59 -8.36
C SER A 186 -7.23 -15.18 -6.88
N VAL A 187 -7.26 -13.88 -6.59
CA VAL A 187 -7.05 -13.36 -5.22
C VAL A 187 -8.25 -13.72 -4.36
N PRO A 188 -8.06 -14.41 -3.21
CA PRO A 188 -9.16 -14.73 -2.30
C PRO A 188 -9.90 -13.48 -1.83
N GLN A 189 -11.20 -13.59 -1.58
CA GLN A 189 -12.04 -12.45 -1.17
C GLN A 189 -11.48 -11.70 0.03
N TYR A 190 -11.00 -12.40 1.05
CA TYR A 190 -10.36 -11.80 2.23
C TYR A 190 -9.21 -10.87 1.86
N GLN A 191 -8.35 -11.30 0.95
CA GLN A 191 -7.23 -10.48 0.49
C GLN A 191 -7.68 -9.35 -0.46
N MET A 192 -8.71 -9.59 -1.26
CA MET A 192 -9.28 -8.57 -2.15
C MET A 192 -9.87 -7.41 -1.33
N VAL A 193 -10.70 -7.70 -0.34
CA VAL A 193 -11.32 -6.63 0.49
C VAL A 193 -10.29 -5.97 1.39
N SER A 194 -9.26 -6.70 1.84
CA SER A 194 -8.09 -6.10 2.52
C SER A 194 -7.41 -5.06 1.63
N GLY A 195 -7.13 -5.39 0.35
CA GLY A 195 -6.56 -4.43 -0.59
C GLY A 195 -7.48 -3.25 -0.90
N ILE A 196 -8.78 -3.46 -0.99
CA ILE A 196 -9.77 -2.39 -1.17
C ILE A 196 -9.73 -1.41 0.00
N PHE A 197 -9.64 -1.89 1.23
CA PHE A 197 -9.58 -0.99 2.38
C PHE A 197 -8.24 -0.27 2.48
N ASP A 198 -7.14 -0.90 2.09
CA ASP A 198 -5.84 -0.26 1.98
C ASP A 198 -5.88 0.96 1.03
N ILE A 199 -6.52 0.81 -0.15
CA ILE A 199 -6.76 1.93 -1.07
C ILE A 199 -7.55 3.06 -0.39
N MET A 200 -8.63 2.70 0.31
CA MET A 200 -9.46 3.69 1.01
C MET A 200 -8.68 4.39 2.12
N SER A 201 -7.88 3.66 2.89
CA SER A 201 -7.04 4.22 3.95
C SER A 201 -6.03 5.21 3.40
N HIS A 202 -5.32 4.85 2.31
CA HIS A 202 -4.42 5.77 1.61
C HIS A 202 -5.12 7.09 1.23
N LEU A 203 -6.31 6.99 0.64
CA LEU A 203 -7.09 8.16 0.24
C LEU A 203 -7.56 8.97 1.45
N MET A 204 -8.08 8.31 2.48
CA MET A 204 -8.61 8.98 3.68
C MET A 204 -7.51 9.67 4.51
N GLU A 205 -6.34 9.05 4.64
CA GLU A 205 -5.24 9.63 5.41
C GLU A 205 -4.57 10.81 4.69
N GLN A 206 -4.67 10.88 3.38
CA GLN A 206 -4.32 12.07 2.59
C GLN A 206 -5.45 13.12 2.57
N TYR A 207 -6.69 12.73 2.85
CA TYR A 207 -7.87 13.59 2.84
C TYR A 207 -8.13 14.27 4.18
N PHE A 208 -8.08 13.50 5.29
CA PHE A 208 -8.36 13.99 6.64
C PHE A 208 -7.18 14.74 7.26
N SER A 209 -6.76 15.79 6.60
CA SER A 209 -5.67 16.67 7.03
C SER A 209 -5.88 18.08 6.48
N GLY A 210 -5.36 19.09 7.20
CA GLY A 210 -5.51 20.50 6.80
C GLY A 210 -6.96 20.99 6.75
N ASN A 211 -7.14 22.28 6.48
CA ASN A 211 -8.45 22.95 6.44
C ASN A 211 -8.80 23.47 5.04
N ASP A 212 -8.14 22.97 4.01
CA ASP A 212 -8.32 23.41 2.63
C ASP A 212 -9.34 22.56 1.88
N ASN A 213 -9.86 23.12 0.80
CA ASN A 213 -10.72 22.48 -0.18
C ASN A 213 -10.08 22.67 -1.55
N ASN A 214 -9.02 21.92 -1.82
CA ASN A 214 -8.23 22.05 -3.04
C ASN A 214 -8.61 20.99 -4.09
N THR A 215 -7.99 21.09 -5.27
CA THR A 215 -8.22 20.18 -6.39
C THR A 215 -7.98 18.71 -6.03
N THR A 216 -6.99 18.43 -5.19
CA THR A 216 -6.68 17.06 -4.77
C THR A 216 -7.79 16.44 -3.92
N ASP A 217 -8.53 17.22 -3.13
CA ASP A 217 -9.70 16.73 -2.40
C ASP A 217 -10.79 16.20 -3.35
N TYR A 218 -11.09 16.92 -4.45
CA TYR A 218 -12.07 16.46 -5.46
C TYR A 218 -11.61 15.17 -6.14
N VAL A 219 -10.30 15.02 -6.40
CA VAL A 219 -9.73 13.79 -6.96
C VAL A 219 -9.91 12.63 -5.96
N ILE A 220 -9.56 12.83 -4.69
CA ILE A 220 -9.71 11.82 -3.64
C ILE A 220 -11.17 11.39 -3.48
N GLU A 221 -12.09 12.33 -3.44
CA GLU A 221 -13.54 12.07 -3.33
C GLU A 221 -14.04 11.23 -4.52
N GLY A 222 -13.60 11.55 -5.73
CA GLY A 222 -13.90 10.78 -6.93
C GLY A 222 -13.35 9.36 -6.87
N LEU A 223 -12.11 9.19 -6.42
CA LEU A 223 -11.47 7.87 -6.24
C LEU A 223 -12.17 7.06 -5.16
N LEU A 224 -12.51 7.64 -4.00
CA LEU A 224 -13.26 6.97 -2.93
C LEU A 224 -14.59 6.42 -3.43
N ARG A 225 -15.39 7.24 -4.14
CA ARG A 225 -16.65 6.78 -4.74
C ARG A 225 -16.42 5.65 -5.73
N SER A 226 -15.44 5.78 -6.62
CA SER A 226 -15.08 4.72 -7.57
C SER A 226 -14.73 3.41 -6.87
N VAL A 227 -13.93 3.46 -5.81
CA VAL A 227 -13.55 2.26 -5.03
C VAL A 227 -14.77 1.64 -4.35
N ILE A 228 -15.63 2.44 -3.71
CA ILE A 228 -16.84 1.97 -3.01
C ILE A 228 -17.78 1.25 -4.01
N ASP A 229 -18.09 1.87 -5.15
CA ASP A 229 -19.01 1.33 -6.13
C ASP A 229 -18.48 0.04 -6.75
N ASN A 230 -17.22 0.03 -7.17
CA ASN A 230 -16.58 -1.14 -7.78
C ASN A 230 -16.28 -2.27 -6.77
N ALA A 231 -16.05 -1.96 -5.50
CA ALA A 231 -15.94 -2.95 -4.45
C ALA A 231 -17.23 -3.77 -4.29
N ARG A 232 -18.39 -3.09 -4.29
CA ARG A 232 -19.72 -3.72 -4.22
C ARG A 232 -20.00 -4.67 -5.40
N VAL A 233 -19.48 -4.35 -6.58
CA VAL A 233 -19.55 -5.23 -7.75
C VAL A 233 -18.58 -6.40 -7.59
N ALA A 234 -17.30 -6.13 -7.28
CA ALA A 234 -16.26 -7.14 -7.21
C ALA A 234 -16.50 -8.18 -6.09
N ILE A 235 -17.13 -7.81 -4.98
CA ILE A 235 -17.48 -8.76 -3.90
C ILE A 235 -18.54 -9.77 -4.38
N LYS A 236 -19.49 -9.33 -5.20
CA LYS A 236 -20.55 -10.19 -5.76
C LYS A 236 -20.08 -10.98 -6.97
N ASN A 237 -19.23 -10.38 -7.79
CA ASN A 237 -18.65 -10.95 -8.99
C ASN A 237 -17.13 -10.70 -9.03
N PRO A 238 -16.31 -11.57 -8.39
CA PRO A 238 -14.87 -11.38 -8.29
C PRO A 238 -14.11 -11.32 -9.63
N ASN A 239 -14.72 -11.80 -10.69
CA ASN A 239 -14.16 -11.83 -12.04
C ASN A 239 -14.70 -10.73 -12.95
N ASP A 240 -15.42 -9.75 -12.41
CA ASP A 240 -15.86 -8.60 -13.17
C ASP A 240 -14.67 -7.74 -13.59
N TYR A 241 -14.38 -7.74 -14.89
CA TYR A 241 -13.19 -7.08 -15.42
C TYR A 241 -13.23 -5.56 -15.23
N GLU A 242 -14.40 -4.95 -15.40
CA GLU A 242 -14.55 -3.49 -15.27
C GLU A 242 -14.34 -3.05 -13.82
N ALA A 243 -14.99 -3.73 -12.87
CA ALA A 243 -14.83 -3.44 -11.46
C ALA A 243 -13.36 -3.65 -11.00
N ARG A 244 -12.72 -4.77 -11.41
CA ARG A 244 -11.32 -5.05 -11.07
C ARG A 244 -10.37 -4.04 -11.72
N SER A 245 -10.67 -3.58 -12.93
CA SER A 245 -9.89 -2.55 -13.63
C SER A 245 -9.95 -1.21 -12.89
N ASN A 246 -11.16 -0.79 -12.50
CA ASN A 246 -11.36 0.45 -11.77
C ASN A 246 -10.71 0.42 -10.39
N ILE A 247 -10.81 -0.71 -9.66
CA ILE A 247 -10.12 -0.89 -8.37
C ILE A 247 -8.61 -0.83 -8.56
N MET A 248 -8.05 -1.52 -9.55
CA MET A 248 -6.62 -1.54 -9.83
C MET A 248 -6.08 -0.15 -10.16
N TRP A 249 -6.77 0.57 -11.05
CA TRP A 249 -6.32 1.92 -11.41
C TRP A 249 -6.48 2.92 -10.27
N SER A 250 -7.58 2.81 -9.49
CA SER A 250 -7.76 3.62 -8.28
C SER A 250 -6.67 3.37 -7.24
N ALA A 251 -6.21 2.12 -7.06
CA ALA A 251 -5.12 1.77 -6.16
C ALA A 251 -3.81 2.47 -6.56
N THR A 252 -3.47 2.41 -7.84
CA THR A 252 -2.29 3.10 -8.38
C THR A 252 -2.37 4.61 -8.15
N LEU A 253 -3.52 5.24 -8.44
CA LEU A 253 -3.72 6.68 -8.28
C LEU A 253 -3.77 7.12 -6.82
N ALA A 254 -4.23 6.25 -5.92
CA ALA A 254 -4.34 6.55 -4.48
C ALA A 254 -2.97 6.84 -3.83
N LEU A 255 -1.89 6.22 -4.32
CA LEU A 255 -0.57 6.36 -3.69
C LEU A 255 0.59 6.57 -4.69
N ASN A 256 0.32 7.13 -5.86
CA ASN A 256 1.36 7.53 -6.82
C ASN A 256 1.88 8.96 -6.62
N THR A 257 1.67 9.54 -5.45
CA THR A 257 1.95 10.91 -5.01
C THR A 257 0.93 11.97 -5.45
N MET A 258 0.03 11.68 -6.38
CA MET A 258 -0.93 12.67 -6.90
C MET A 258 -2.01 13.05 -5.85
N ALA A 259 -2.57 12.06 -5.16
CA ALA A 259 -3.68 12.28 -4.22
C ALA A 259 -3.30 13.13 -2.99
N GLY A 260 -2.05 13.04 -2.54
CA GLY A 260 -1.55 13.83 -1.40
C GLY A 260 -0.79 15.10 -1.81
N LEU A 261 -0.82 15.48 -3.10
CA LEU A 261 0.01 16.55 -3.63
C LEU A 261 -0.40 17.91 -3.07
N ALA A 262 0.60 18.68 -2.64
CA ALA A 262 0.45 20.06 -2.17
C ALA A 262 -0.44 20.22 -0.94
N LYS A 263 -0.52 19.22 -0.06
CA LYS A 263 -1.28 19.28 1.18
C LYS A 263 -0.59 18.52 2.33
N GLU A 264 -0.98 18.83 3.56
CA GLU A 264 -0.64 18.03 4.72
C GLU A 264 -1.29 16.64 4.62
N GLN A 265 -0.69 15.64 5.27
CA GLN A 265 -1.18 14.26 5.28
C GLN A 265 -1.10 13.71 6.70
N ASP A 266 -1.97 12.76 7.05
CA ASP A 266 -2.05 12.20 8.39
C ASP A 266 -1.10 11.00 8.57
N TRP A 267 -1.43 9.84 8.01
CA TRP A 267 -0.70 8.57 8.06
C TRP A 267 -0.72 7.83 9.42
N GLU A 268 -1.44 8.31 10.43
CA GLU A 268 -1.39 7.71 11.77
C GLU A 268 -2.06 6.33 11.85
N VAL A 269 -3.12 6.08 11.06
CA VAL A 269 -3.75 4.75 11.00
C VAL A 269 -2.74 3.72 10.49
N HIS A 270 -1.96 4.08 9.46
CA HIS A 270 -0.88 3.23 8.94
C HIS A 270 0.23 3.03 9.98
N MET A 271 0.65 4.07 10.71
CA MET A 271 1.71 3.93 11.71
C MET A 271 1.30 2.99 12.84
N ILE A 272 0.03 3.06 13.29
CA ILE A 272 -0.52 2.13 14.30
C ILE A 272 -0.59 0.70 13.72
N GLU A 273 -1.10 0.56 12.49
CA GLU A 273 -1.22 -0.76 11.84
C GLU A 273 0.15 -1.41 11.59
N HIS A 274 1.16 -0.65 11.24
CA HIS A 274 2.50 -1.20 11.06
C HIS A 274 2.98 -1.92 12.32
N GLN A 275 2.76 -1.33 13.49
CA GLN A 275 3.15 -1.99 14.73
C GLN A 275 2.21 -3.15 15.09
N LEU A 276 0.89 -3.03 14.85
CA LEU A 276 -0.02 -4.16 14.97
C LEU A 276 0.45 -5.35 14.11
N GLY A 277 0.77 -5.09 12.84
CA GLY A 277 1.27 -6.11 11.90
C GLY A 277 2.60 -6.72 12.33
N ALA A 278 3.50 -5.95 12.95
CA ALA A 278 4.77 -6.46 13.49
C ALA A 278 4.57 -7.48 14.63
N TYR A 279 3.50 -7.36 15.40
CA TYR A 279 3.17 -8.28 16.50
C TYR A 279 2.28 -9.44 16.10
N THR A 280 1.39 -9.26 15.11
CA THR A 280 0.33 -10.23 14.80
C THR A 280 0.46 -10.88 13.43
N ASP A 281 1.30 -10.34 12.55
CA ASP A 281 1.39 -10.72 11.12
C ASP A 281 0.04 -10.71 10.39
N CYS A 282 -0.89 -9.84 10.84
CA CYS A 282 -2.22 -9.73 10.22
C CYS A 282 -2.16 -9.16 8.79
N ALA A 283 -3.23 -9.38 8.03
CA ALA A 283 -3.37 -8.75 6.71
C ALA A 283 -3.53 -7.23 6.87
N HIS A 284 -2.66 -6.47 6.19
CA HIS A 284 -2.50 -5.03 6.36
C HIS A 284 -3.82 -4.25 6.31
N GLY A 285 -4.61 -4.38 5.23
CA GLY A 285 -5.87 -3.65 5.12
C GLY A 285 -6.94 -4.08 6.11
N MET A 286 -6.85 -5.29 6.71
CA MET A 286 -7.73 -5.70 7.81
C MET A 286 -7.37 -4.98 9.10
N GLY A 287 -6.07 -4.80 9.38
CA GLY A 287 -5.59 -3.98 10.49
C GLY A 287 -6.05 -2.52 10.36
N LEU A 288 -5.87 -1.95 9.16
CA LEU A 288 -6.36 -0.60 8.85
C LEU A 288 -7.87 -0.48 9.06
N ALA A 289 -8.68 -1.44 8.60
CA ALA A 289 -10.13 -1.44 8.77
C ALA A 289 -10.56 -1.45 10.25
N ALA A 290 -9.92 -2.29 11.06
CA ALA A 290 -10.22 -2.39 12.48
C ALA A 290 -9.91 -1.10 13.26
N ILE A 291 -8.81 -0.41 12.89
CA ILE A 291 -8.34 0.79 13.58
C ILE A 291 -9.09 2.05 13.12
N SER A 292 -9.51 2.12 11.85
CA SER A 292 -9.99 3.37 11.22
C SER A 292 -11.20 4.00 11.92
N ILE A 293 -12.23 3.24 12.27
CA ILE A 293 -13.43 3.82 12.89
C ILE A 293 -13.13 4.37 14.28
N PRO A 294 -12.49 3.65 15.22
CA PRO A 294 -12.06 4.22 16.50
C PRO A 294 -11.16 5.44 16.34
N TYR A 295 -10.21 5.40 15.41
CA TYR A 295 -9.31 6.51 15.13
C TYR A 295 -10.07 7.74 14.65
N TYR A 296 -10.90 7.64 13.61
CA TYR A 296 -11.63 8.78 13.07
C TYR A 296 -12.67 9.33 14.06
N ASN A 297 -13.31 8.49 14.87
CA ASN A 297 -14.15 8.94 15.97
C ASN A 297 -13.37 9.72 17.05
N TYR A 298 -12.08 9.42 17.21
CA TYR A 298 -11.23 10.14 18.17
C TYR A 298 -10.83 11.53 17.67
N ILE A 299 -10.62 11.70 16.34
CA ILE A 299 -10.07 12.92 15.77
C ILE A 299 -11.07 13.82 15.05
N TYR A 300 -12.28 13.37 14.68
CA TYR A 300 -13.18 14.09 13.76
C TYR A 300 -13.55 15.51 14.23
N THR A 301 -13.65 15.75 15.53
CA THR A 301 -13.98 17.08 16.08
C THR A 301 -12.89 18.12 15.83
N TYR A 302 -11.64 17.69 15.64
CA TYR A 302 -10.51 18.58 15.32
C TYR A 302 -10.48 19.00 13.86
N GLY A 303 -11.13 18.23 12.97
CA GLY A 303 -11.25 18.50 11.54
C GLY A 303 -12.70 18.49 11.04
N LEU A 304 -13.66 18.93 11.87
CA LEU A 304 -15.10 18.74 11.67
C LEU A 304 -15.59 19.08 10.25
N ASP A 305 -15.14 20.19 9.67
CA ASP A 305 -15.58 20.62 8.34
C ASP A 305 -15.18 19.63 7.24
N LYS A 306 -14.01 18.98 7.35
CA LYS A 306 -13.56 17.97 6.39
C LYS A 306 -14.36 16.67 6.54
N PHE A 307 -14.71 16.26 7.77
CA PHE A 307 -15.60 15.12 7.99
C PHE A 307 -17.03 15.37 7.51
N VAL A 308 -17.55 16.60 7.66
CA VAL A 308 -18.82 17.01 7.04
C VAL A 308 -18.75 16.91 5.51
N ARG A 309 -17.65 17.38 4.91
CA ARG A 309 -17.45 17.29 3.45
C ARG A 309 -17.38 15.83 3.00
N PHE A 310 -16.62 14.99 3.69
CA PHE A 310 -16.54 13.54 3.42
C PHE A 310 -17.93 12.87 3.45
N ALA A 311 -18.73 13.17 4.47
CA ALA A 311 -20.09 12.63 4.57
C ALA A 311 -20.95 13.02 3.38
N LYS A 312 -20.87 14.26 2.92
CA LYS A 312 -21.66 14.79 1.81
C LYS A 312 -21.16 14.31 0.46
N GLU A 313 -19.87 14.45 0.18
CA GLU A 313 -19.29 14.24 -1.15
C GLU A 313 -18.98 12.78 -1.45
N VAL A 314 -18.70 11.96 -0.43
CA VAL A 314 -18.40 10.54 -0.60
C VAL A 314 -19.61 9.66 -0.33
N TRP A 315 -20.34 9.94 0.75
CA TRP A 315 -21.47 9.11 1.20
C TRP A 315 -22.85 9.67 0.86
N HIS A 316 -22.91 10.89 0.28
CA HIS A 316 -24.14 11.57 -0.10
C HIS A 316 -25.11 11.79 1.08
N VAL A 317 -24.58 12.01 2.28
CA VAL A 317 -25.37 12.36 3.47
C VAL A 317 -26.05 13.70 3.25
N SER A 318 -27.40 13.73 3.41
CA SER A 318 -28.16 14.98 3.32
C SER A 318 -27.85 15.90 4.52
N PRO A 319 -27.48 17.16 4.30
CA PRO A 319 -27.27 18.12 5.37
C PRO A 319 -28.55 18.73 5.93
N GLU A 320 -29.71 18.44 5.32
CA GLU A 320 -30.97 19.11 5.65
C GLU A 320 -31.42 18.82 7.09
N GLY A 321 -31.64 19.85 7.88
CA GLY A 321 -32.09 19.75 9.27
C GLY A 321 -31.07 19.23 10.28
N LYS A 322 -29.78 19.11 9.89
CA LYS A 322 -28.72 18.52 10.72
C LYS A 322 -27.63 19.52 11.08
N THR A 323 -27.06 19.35 12.23
CA THR A 323 -25.81 20.02 12.63
C THR A 323 -24.60 19.42 11.92
N LYS A 324 -23.48 20.15 11.89
CA LYS A 324 -22.22 19.65 11.34
C LYS A 324 -21.76 18.36 12.04
N ASP A 325 -21.94 18.27 13.35
CA ASP A 325 -21.59 17.11 14.15
C ASP A 325 -22.39 15.85 13.74
N GLU A 326 -23.70 15.99 13.56
CA GLU A 326 -24.58 14.92 13.10
C GLU A 326 -24.19 14.44 11.69
N ILE A 327 -23.92 15.38 10.76
CA ILE A 327 -23.52 15.03 9.39
C ILE A 327 -22.18 14.27 9.40
N ALA A 328 -21.19 14.74 10.15
CA ALA A 328 -19.89 14.08 10.26
C ALA A 328 -20.00 12.67 10.82
N LYS A 329 -20.79 12.47 11.87
CA LYS A 329 -21.05 11.16 12.48
C LYS A 329 -21.77 10.21 11.52
N GLU A 330 -22.77 10.69 10.78
CA GLU A 330 -23.43 9.88 9.76
C GLU A 330 -22.46 9.42 8.66
N GLY A 331 -21.49 10.25 8.26
CA GLY A 331 -20.42 9.86 7.35
C GLY A 331 -19.53 8.74 7.91
N LEU A 332 -19.19 8.79 9.19
CA LEU A 332 -18.43 7.72 9.86
C LEU A 332 -19.26 6.43 10.02
N VAL A 333 -20.56 6.54 10.30
CA VAL A 333 -21.49 5.40 10.33
C VAL A 333 -21.61 4.76 8.95
N ALA A 334 -21.62 5.55 7.88
CA ALA A 334 -21.63 5.03 6.49
C ALA A 334 -20.33 4.27 6.17
N LEU A 335 -19.17 4.79 6.57
CA LEU A 335 -17.89 4.10 6.44
C LEU A 335 -17.88 2.79 7.23
N GLU A 336 -18.32 2.79 8.48
CA GLU A 336 -18.42 1.58 9.30
C GLU A 336 -19.35 0.54 8.67
N SER A 337 -20.48 0.98 8.11
CA SER A 337 -21.43 0.12 7.42
C SER A 337 -20.81 -0.51 6.17
N PHE A 338 -20.01 0.23 5.42
CA PHE A 338 -19.26 -0.30 4.26
C PHE A 338 -18.21 -1.33 4.68
N ILE A 339 -17.47 -1.09 5.76
CA ILE A 339 -16.51 -2.05 6.31
C ILE A 339 -17.21 -3.39 6.62
N LYS A 340 -18.38 -3.32 7.26
CA LYS A 340 -19.20 -4.50 7.58
C LYS A 340 -19.80 -5.16 6.33
N GLU A 341 -20.30 -4.36 5.37
CA GLU A 341 -20.81 -4.83 4.07
C GLU A 341 -19.77 -5.65 3.32
N CYS A 342 -18.52 -5.23 3.36
CA CYS A 342 -17.41 -5.92 2.71
C CYS A 342 -16.92 -7.16 3.48
N GLY A 343 -17.40 -7.40 4.70
CA GLY A 343 -16.95 -8.51 5.55
C GLY A 343 -15.52 -8.34 6.08
N MET A 344 -15.11 -7.09 6.28
CA MET A 344 -13.80 -6.76 6.85
C MET A 344 -13.78 -6.98 8.37
N VAL A 345 -12.59 -7.23 8.91
CA VAL A 345 -12.40 -7.39 10.35
C VAL A 345 -12.52 -6.03 11.06
N THR A 346 -13.20 -6.01 12.20
CA THR A 346 -13.47 -4.80 12.99
C THR A 346 -12.94 -4.87 14.43
N SER A 347 -12.25 -5.96 14.80
CA SER A 347 -11.68 -6.16 16.14
C SER A 347 -10.23 -6.61 16.03
N LEU A 348 -9.36 -6.00 16.85
CA LEU A 348 -7.94 -6.39 16.93
C LEU A 348 -7.77 -7.82 17.48
N ARG A 349 -8.69 -8.29 18.31
CA ARG A 349 -8.70 -9.65 18.83
C ARG A 349 -8.81 -10.68 17.71
N ASP A 350 -9.66 -10.42 16.73
CA ASP A 350 -9.85 -11.29 15.56
C ASP A 350 -8.63 -11.30 14.63
N LEU A 351 -7.75 -10.31 14.78
CA LEU A 351 -6.45 -10.22 14.12
C LEU A 351 -5.29 -10.82 14.93
N GLY A 352 -5.60 -11.47 16.06
CA GLY A 352 -4.60 -12.13 16.90
C GLY A 352 -3.92 -11.24 17.94
N ALA A 353 -4.36 -9.99 18.12
CA ALA A 353 -3.84 -9.13 19.16
C ALA A 353 -4.33 -9.61 20.56
N THR A 354 -3.47 -9.49 21.55
CA THR A 354 -3.82 -9.67 22.96
C THR A 354 -3.80 -8.34 23.71
N LYS A 355 -4.43 -8.27 24.89
CA LYS A 355 -4.43 -7.03 25.68
C LYS A 355 -3.03 -6.56 26.08
N GLU A 356 -2.12 -7.52 26.31
CA GLU A 356 -0.73 -7.25 26.67
C GLU A 356 0.06 -6.61 25.51
N MET A 357 -0.35 -6.85 24.26
CA MET A 357 0.26 -6.24 23.08
C MET A 357 -0.12 -4.78 22.91
N LEU A 358 -1.30 -4.34 23.34
CA LEU A 358 -1.80 -2.98 23.06
C LEU A 358 -0.85 -1.88 23.55
N PRO A 359 -0.36 -1.87 24.81
CA PRO A 359 0.61 -0.87 25.25
C PRO A 359 1.97 -0.98 24.53
N LEU A 360 2.37 -2.16 24.08
CA LEU A 360 3.60 -2.35 23.31
C LEU A 360 3.47 -1.72 21.93
N ILE A 361 2.36 -1.97 21.24
CA ILE A 361 2.01 -1.37 19.95
C ILE A 361 1.97 0.15 20.07
N ALA A 362 1.25 0.68 21.07
CA ALA A 362 1.12 2.11 21.27
C ALA A 362 2.49 2.80 21.50
N ASN A 363 3.38 2.20 22.30
CA ASN A 363 4.69 2.76 22.60
C ASN A 363 5.70 2.63 21.45
N SER A 364 5.51 1.70 20.52
CA SER A 364 6.37 1.52 19.36
C SER A 364 5.90 2.26 18.11
N THR A 365 4.67 2.80 18.13
CA THR A 365 4.11 3.57 17.01
C THR A 365 4.88 4.88 16.80
N VAL A 366 5.18 5.17 15.54
CA VAL A 366 5.77 6.48 15.18
C VAL A 366 4.68 7.54 15.26
N LEU A 367 4.82 8.48 16.20
CA LEU A 367 3.81 9.46 16.48
C LEU A 367 3.73 10.55 15.42
N GLY A 368 2.52 10.84 14.96
CA GLY A 368 2.20 11.86 13.97
C GLY A 368 0.80 12.41 14.16
N GLY A 369 0.01 12.33 13.12
CA GLY A 369 -1.39 12.77 13.06
C GLY A 369 -1.58 14.13 12.39
N GLY A 370 -2.58 14.22 11.51
CA GLY A 370 -2.92 15.41 10.74
C GLY A 370 -3.63 16.48 11.61
N TYR A 371 -4.82 16.18 12.09
CA TYR A 371 -5.61 17.13 12.88
C TYR A 371 -5.22 17.21 14.36
N LYS A 372 -4.84 16.10 14.95
CA LYS A 372 -4.38 16.01 16.33
C LYS A 372 -3.07 15.22 16.36
N LYS A 373 -2.02 15.84 16.87
CA LYS A 373 -0.79 15.10 17.19
C LYS A 373 -1.07 14.21 18.39
N LEU A 374 -0.95 12.90 18.18
CA LEU A 374 -1.26 11.91 19.18
C LEU A 374 -0.07 11.62 20.08
N THR A 375 -0.40 11.17 21.30
CA THR A 375 0.55 10.58 22.25
C THR A 375 0.37 9.05 22.27
N ALA A 376 1.30 8.33 22.85
CA ALA A 376 1.16 6.87 23.05
C ALA A 376 -0.10 6.52 23.88
N GLU A 377 -0.51 7.39 24.82
CA GLU A 377 -1.74 7.21 25.61
C GLU A 377 -3.00 7.39 24.75
N ASP A 378 -3.02 8.38 23.84
CA ASP A 378 -4.09 8.53 22.85
C ASP A 378 -4.23 7.28 21.98
N ILE A 379 -3.09 6.75 21.49
CA ILE A 379 -3.06 5.54 20.66
C ILE A 379 -3.55 4.32 21.46
N LEU A 380 -3.13 4.16 22.70
CA LEU A 380 -3.62 3.08 23.56
C LEU A 380 -5.15 3.16 23.72
N THR A 381 -5.69 4.35 23.93
CA THR A 381 -7.15 4.57 24.01
C THR A 381 -7.86 4.14 22.72
N ILE A 382 -7.31 4.46 21.57
CA ILE A 382 -7.84 4.05 20.26
C ILE A 382 -7.78 2.51 20.11
N LEU A 383 -6.64 1.88 20.46
CA LEU A 383 -6.47 0.43 20.39
C LEU A 383 -7.43 -0.32 21.32
N GLU A 384 -7.67 0.20 22.53
CA GLU A 384 -8.64 -0.38 23.46
C GLU A 384 -10.08 -0.29 22.93
N ALA A 385 -10.41 0.77 22.19
CA ALA A 385 -11.73 0.94 21.59
C ALA A 385 -12.01 -0.02 20.42
N CYS A 386 -10.98 -0.58 19.80
CA CYS A 386 -11.11 -1.56 18.72
C CYS A 386 -10.70 -3.00 19.13
N TYR A 387 -10.42 -3.26 20.41
CA TYR A 387 -10.07 -4.59 20.93
C TYR A 387 -11.35 -5.40 21.25
#